data_2c97ae485175c0f5c93a58cabdae3f79
#
_entry.id   2c97ae485175c0f5c93a58cabdae3f79
#
_cell.length_a   1.000
_cell.length_b   1.000
_cell.length_c   1.000
_cell.angle_alpha   90.00
_cell.angle_beta   90.00
_cell.angle_gamma   90.00
#
_symmetry.space_group_name_H-M   'P 1'
#
loop_
_entity.id
_entity.type
_entity.pdbx_description
1 polymer ?
#
loop_
_entity_poly.entity_id
_entity_poly.type
_entity_poly.pdbx_seq_one_letter_code
_entity_poly.pdbx_strand_id
1 'polypeptide(L)'
;PPGVGKTTLAQIIANKLETPFYTLSAVTSGVKDVREVIDRAKSNKFFTQSSPILFIDEIHRFSKSQQDSLLGAVEHGTVTLIGATTENPSFEVIRPLLSRCQLYTLKSLEKEDLLELLQRAITTDVVLKERKIELKETGAMLRFSGGDARKLLNILELVVESETEETVIITDDLVTERLQQNPLAYDKDGEMHY
;
A
#
# COMPACT_ATOMS: atom_id res chain seq x y z
N PRO A 1 9.73 -3.42 1.07
CA PRO A 1 9.03 -4.52 0.39
C PRO A 1 7.65 -4.06 -0.12
N PRO A 2 7.08 -4.69 -1.17
CA PRO A 2 5.70 -4.46 -1.57
C PRO A 2 4.72 -5.03 -0.53
N GLY A 3 3.46 -4.59 -0.56
CA GLY A 3 2.38 -5.15 0.26
C GLY A 3 2.51 -5.06 1.77
N VAL A 4 3.44 -4.25 2.30
CA VAL A 4 3.65 -4.07 3.76
C VAL A 4 2.84 -2.91 4.36
N GLY A 5 1.93 -2.32 3.59
CA GLY A 5 1.02 -1.27 4.08
C GLY A 5 1.60 0.14 4.11
N LYS A 6 2.56 0.51 3.25
CA LYS A 6 3.14 1.87 3.19
C LYS A 6 2.08 2.97 3.06
N THR A 7 1.17 2.82 2.11
CA THR A 7 0.06 3.77 1.88
C THR A 7 -0.90 3.82 3.07
N THR A 8 -1.25 2.64 3.60
CA THR A 8 -2.12 2.51 4.77
C THR A 8 -1.53 3.21 5.99
N LEU A 9 -0.23 3.03 6.25
CA LEU A 9 0.48 3.68 7.33
C LEU A 9 0.44 5.22 7.19
N ALA A 10 0.70 5.74 5.98
CA ALA A 10 0.64 7.17 5.71
C ALA A 10 -0.77 7.74 5.97
N GLN A 11 -1.81 7.02 5.60
CA GLN A 11 -3.19 7.41 5.83
C GLN A 11 -3.58 7.37 7.31
N ILE A 12 -3.12 6.36 8.05
CA ILE A 12 -3.32 6.29 9.51
C ILE A 12 -2.66 7.50 10.20
N ILE A 13 -1.46 7.88 9.79
CA ILE A 13 -0.75 9.06 10.32
C ILE A 13 -1.56 10.33 10.05
N ALA A 14 -2.07 10.52 8.83
CA ALA A 14 -2.87 11.68 8.47
C ALA A 14 -4.16 11.76 9.28
N ASN A 15 -4.86 10.65 9.43
CA ASN A 15 -6.09 10.55 10.22
C ASN A 15 -5.83 10.86 11.71
N LYS A 16 -4.74 10.32 12.26
CA LYS A 16 -4.38 10.55 13.66
C LYS A 16 -3.99 12.01 13.94
N LEU A 17 -3.43 12.70 12.96
CA LEU A 17 -3.05 14.11 13.02
C LEU A 17 -4.18 15.04 12.60
N GLU A 18 -5.33 14.52 12.21
CA GLU A 18 -6.47 15.28 11.68
C GLU A 18 -6.05 16.26 10.57
N THR A 19 -5.17 15.80 9.70
CA THR A 19 -4.51 16.63 8.69
C THR A 19 -4.97 16.22 7.29
N PRO A 20 -5.23 17.17 6.38
CA PRO A 20 -5.58 16.84 4.99
C PRO A 20 -4.53 15.94 4.34
N PHE A 21 -4.99 14.93 3.60
CA PHE A 21 -4.17 13.92 2.96
C PHE A 21 -4.34 13.97 1.45
N TYR A 22 -3.25 14.29 0.75
CA TYR A 22 -3.17 14.28 -0.71
C TYR A 22 -2.33 13.12 -1.17
N THR A 23 -2.77 12.43 -2.21
CA THR A 23 -2.06 11.27 -2.78
C THR A 23 -1.71 11.54 -4.23
N LEU A 24 -0.46 11.26 -4.60
CA LEU A 24 0.01 11.20 -5.97
C LEU A 24 0.67 9.84 -6.21
N SER A 25 0.42 9.28 -7.40
CA SER A 25 1.17 8.12 -7.88
C SER A 25 2.23 8.58 -8.87
N ALA A 26 3.48 8.30 -8.60
CA ALA A 26 4.56 8.68 -9.52
C ALA A 26 4.50 7.96 -10.88
N VAL A 27 3.70 6.90 -10.99
CA VAL A 27 3.45 6.18 -12.24
C VAL A 27 2.57 7.00 -13.19
N THR A 28 1.56 7.70 -12.66
CA THR A 28 0.52 8.38 -13.47
C THR A 28 0.58 9.90 -13.38
N SER A 29 1.25 10.47 -12.38
CA SER A 29 1.26 11.91 -12.12
C SER A 29 2.45 12.62 -12.77
N GLY A 30 2.17 13.79 -13.37
CA GLY A 30 3.17 14.68 -13.95
C GLY A 30 3.52 15.88 -13.07
N VAL A 31 4.44 16.74 -13.53
CA VAL A 31 4.84 18.00 -12.85
C VAL A 31 3.62 18.90 -12.60
N LYS A 32 2.65 18.89 -13.52
CA LYS A 32 1.43 19.69 -13.39
C LYS A 32 0.61 19.26 -12.19
N ASP A 33 0.43 17.95 -12.01
CA ASP A 33 -0.34 17.40 -10.89
C ASP A 33 0.32 17.72 -9.55
N VAL A 34 1.66 17.63 -9.48
CA VAL A 34 2.44 18.02 -8.29
C VAL A 34 2.19 19.48 -7.94
N ARG A 35 2.26 20.39 -8.93
CA ARG A 35 2.02 21.83 -8.71
C ARG A 35 0.59 22.10 -8.26
N GLU A 36 -0.39 21.46 -8.88
CA GLU A 36 -1.79 21.63 -8.51
C GLU A 36 -2.06 21.25 -7.06
N VAL A 37 -1.50 20.12 -6.60
CA VAL A 37 -1.62 19.70 -5.20
C VAL A 37 -0.93 20.68 -4.26
N ILE A 38 0.26 21.17 -4.61
CA ILE A 38 0.98 22.17 -3.81
C ILE A 38 0.19 23.48 -3.71
N ASP A 39 -0.44 23.93 -4.80
CA ASP A 39 -1.23 25.16 -4.79
C ASP A 39 -2.52 24.99 -3.98
N ARG A 40 -3.18 23.82 -4.04
CA ARG A 40 -4.30 23.47 -3.13
C ARG A 40 -3.86 23.47 -1.67
N ALA A 41 -2.69 22.90 -1.39
CA ALA A 41 -2.12 22.87 -0.03
C ALA A 41 -1.86 24.28 0.50
N LYS A 42 -1.32 25.18 -0.33
CA LYS A 42 -1.12 26.58 0.03
C LYS A 42 -2.44 27.29 0.36
N SER A 43 -3.47 27.09 -0.47
CA SER A 43 -4.78 27.70 -0.25
C SER A 43 -5.42 27.20 1.05
N ASN A 44 -5.31 25.93 1.35
CA ASN A 44 -5.89 25.33 2.56
C ASN A 44 -5.13 25.75 3.84
N LYS A 45 -3.83 26.06 3.74
CA LYS A 45 -3.02 26.51 4.90
C LYS A 45 -3.53 27.81 5.51
N PHE A 46 -4.28 28.63 4.77
CA PHE A 46 -4.94 29.82 5.34
C PHE A 46 -6.09 29.48 6.29
N PHE A 47 -6.66 28.28 6.20
CA PHE A 47 -7.82 27.85 6.99
C PHE A 47 -7.47 26.79 8.04
N THR A 48 -6.31 26.13 7.92
CA THR A 48 -5.86 25.07 8.84
C THR A 48 -4.48 25.39 9.39
N GLN A 49 -4.28 25.20 10.71
CA GLN A 49 -2.98 25.42 11.35
C GLN A 49 -1.95 24.32 11.04
N SER A 50 -2.39 23.17 10.50
CA SER A 50 -1.51 22.04 10.19
C SER A 50 -1.15 21.99 8.71
N SER A 51 0.12 21.66 8.41
CA SER A 51 0.56 21.39 7.05
C SER A 51 -0.04 20.08 6.56
N PRO A 52 -0.72 20.05 5.40
CA PRO A 52 -1.27 18.83 4.85
C PRO A 52 -0.17 17.81 4.53
N ILE A 53 -0.52 16.53 4.57
CA ILE A 53 0.37 15.45 4.15
C ILE A 53 0.22 15.25 2.64
N LEU A 54 1.35 15.26 1.94
CA LEU A 54 1.45 14.83 0.54
C LEU A 54 2.13 13.46 0.52
N PHE A 55 1.35 12.44 0.22
CA PHE A 55 1.85 11.08 0.01
C PHE A 55 2.15 10.85 -1.47
N ILE A 56 3.36 10.40 -1.77
CA ILE A 56 3.78 10.03 -3.13
C ILE A 56 4.16 8.56 -3.14
N ASP A 57 3.35 7.76 -3.83
CA ASP A 57 3.65 6.34 -4.02
C ASP A 57 4.64 6.15 -5.17
N GLU A 58 5.58 5.22 -4.98
CA GLU A 58 6.65 4.89 -5.93
C GLU A 58 7.45 6.14 -6.37
N ILE A 59 7.83 6.99 -5.39
CA ILE A 59 8.51 8.27 -5.63
C ILE A 59 9.77 8.15 -6.51
N HIS A 60 10.41 6.98 -6.55
CA HIS A 60 11.56 6.69 -7.40
C HIS A 60 11.24 6.81 -8.91
N ARG A 61 9.96 6.69 -9.29
CA ARG A 61 9.52 6.84 -10.69
C ARG A 61 9.38 8.30 -11.11
N PHE A 62 9.40 9.23 -10.18
CA PHE A 62 9.48 10.64 -10.54
C PHE A 62 10.84 10.99 -11.13
N SER A 63 10.84 11.70 -12.25
CA SER A 63 12.05 12.31 -12.80
C SER A 63 12.69 13.28 -11.79
N LYS A 64 13.97 13.57 -11.96
CA LYS A 64 14.68 14.55 -11.11
C LYS A 64 13.97 15.90 -11.09
N SER A 65 13.45 16.38 -12.24
CA SER A 65 12.71 17.64 -12.32
C SER A 65 11.39 17.62 -11.53
N GLN A 66 10.70 16.46 -11.50
CA GLN A 66 9.49 16.32 -10.69
C GLN A 66 9.81 16.32 -9.19
N GLN A 67 10.89 15.64 -8.79
CA GLN A 67 11.37 15.64 -7.42
C GLN A 67 11.85 17.04 -7.00
N ASP A 68 12.55 17.77 -7.87
CA ASP A 68 12.97 19.15 -7.63
C ASP A 68 11.77 20.08 -7.37
N SER A 69 10.66 19.87 -8.07
CA SER A 69 9.44 20.67 -7.89
C SER A 69 8.82 20.56 -6.49
N LEU A 70 9.15 19.52 -5.74
CA LEU A 70 8.71 19.30 -4.35
C LEU A 70 9.54 20.10 -3.32
N LEU A 71 10.79 20.45 -3.65
CA LEU A 71 11.73 21.01 -2.68
C LEU A 71 11.19 22.26 -2.00
N GLY A 72 10.69 23.23 -2.77
CA GLY A 72 10.16 24.47 -2.22
C GLY A 72 8.98 24.24 -1.26
N ALA A 73 8.09 23.29 -1.59
CA ALA A 73 6.94 23.01 -0.75
C ALA A 73 7.32 22.30 0.57
N VAL A 74 8.35 21.45 0.52
CA VAL A 74 8.90 20.78 1.71
C VAL A 74 9.68 21.78 2.58
N GLU A 75 10.55 22.60 1.98
CA GLU A 75 11.37 23.59 2.68
C GLU A 75 10.53 24.63 3.44
N HIS A 76 9.47 25.13 2.80
CA HIS A 76 8.58 26.12 3.42
C HIS A 76 7.50 25.51 4.32
N GLY A 77 7.51 24.19 4.50
CA GLY A 77 6.49 23.49 5.27
C GLY A 77 5.08 23.69 4.70
N THR A 78 4.96 23.87 3.38
CA THR A 78 3.67 23.95 2.71
C THR A 78 2.95 22.59 2.77
N VAL A 79 3.73 21.51 2.65
CA VAL A 79 3.29 20.13 2.83
C VAL A 79 4.29 19.36 3.70
N THR A 80 3.80 18.35 4.40
CA THR A 80 4.63 17.29 4.96
C THR A 80 4.70 16.17 3.95
N LEU A 81 5.89 15.90 3.40
CA LEU A 81 6.07 14.88 2.39
C LEU A 81 6.25 13.49 3.02
N ILE A 82 5.48 12.52 2.54
CA ILE A 82 5.73 11.10 2.78
C ILE A 82 5.94 10.44 1.41
N GLY A 83 7.17 10.08 1.07
CA GLY A 83 7.50 9.32 -0.14
C GLY A 83 7.62 7.84 0.18
N ALA A 84 6.92 7.01 -0.58
CA ALA A 84 7.06 5.56 -0.52
C ALA A 84 7.81 5.04 -1.73
N THR A 85 8.65 4.02 -1.52
CA THR A 85 9.38 3.35 -2.60
C THR A 85 9.68 1.91 -2.24
N THR A 86 9.78 1.06 -3.23
CA THR A 86 10.29 -0.31 -3.14
C THR A 86 11.79 -0.39 -3.43
N GLU A 87 12.36 0.67 -4.01
CA GLU A 87 13.76 0.78 -4.38
C GLU A 87 14.60 1.44 -3.28
N ASN A 88 15.93 1.40 -3.42
CA ASN A 88 16.82 2.09 -2.48
C ASN A 88 16.79 3.61 -2.70
N PRO A 89 16.22 4.39 -1.78
CA PRO A 89 16.03 5.83 -1.96
C PRO A 89 17.36 6.60 -2.11
N SER A 90 18.46 6.06 -1.63
CA SER A 90 19.78 6.72 -1.75
C SER A 90 20.26 6.86 -3.19
N PHE A 91 19.76 6.01 -4.10
CA PHE A 91 20.09 6.07 -5.52
C PHE A 91 19.03 6.76 -6.36
N GLU A 92 17.77 6.63 -5.96
CA GLU A 92 16.62 7.02 -6.76
C GLU A 92 16.06 8.40 -6.41
N VAL A 93 16.23 8.83 -5.15
CA VAL A 93 15.74 10.14 -4.70
C VAL A 93 16.89 11.14 -4.70
N ILE A 94 16.60 12.34 -5.19
CA ILE A 94 17.61 13.41 -5.27
C ILE A 94 18.12 13.80 -3.88
N ARG A 95 19.43 14.04 -3.77
CA ARG A 95 20.09 14.38 -2.50
C ARG A 95 19.46 15.57 -1.76
N PRO A 96 19.07 16.67 -2.44
CA PRO A 96 18.42 17.80 -1.76
C PRO A 96 17.10 17.40 -1.05
N LEU A 97 16.34 16.48 -1.62
CA LEU A 97 15.11 16.00 -1.02
C LEU A 97 15.39 15.04 0.15
N LEU A 98 16.32 14.10 -0.04
CA LEU A 98 16.75 13.18 1.01
C LEU A 98 17.28 13.89 2.26
N SER A 99 18.04 14.97 2.08
CA SER A 99 18.60 15.73 3.22
C SER A 99 17.54 16.41 4.09
N ARG A 100 16.30 16.51 3.60
CA ARG A 100 15.16 17.12 4.30
C ARG A 100 14.14 16.09 4.77
N CYS A 101 14.38 14.82 4.49
CA CYS A 101 13.50 13.72 4.85
C CYS A 101 14.19 12.78 5.84
N GLN A 102 13.39 12.14 6.68
CA GLN A 102 13.85 11.04 7.50
C GLN A 102 13.53 9.73 6.80
N LEU A 103 14.50 8.82 6.75
CA LEU A 103 14.34 7.52 6.10
C LEU A 103 13.89 6.48 7.11
N TYR A 104 12.80 5.80 6.78
CA TYR A 104 12.29 4.65 7.53
C TYR A 104 12.23 3.42 6.63
N THR A 105 12.83 2.33 7.08
CA THR A 105 12.78 1.05 6.36
C THR A 105 11.73 0.16 7.00
N LEU A 106 10.68 -0.18 6.26
CA LEU A 106 9.71 -1.15 6.68
C LEU A 106 10.23 -2.57 6.41
N LYS A 107 10.09 -3.44 7.40
CA LYS A 107 10.42 -4.86 7.26
C LYS A 107 9.30 -5.60 6.54
N SER A 108 9.62 -6.73 5.95
CA SER A 108 8.61 -7.68 5.48
C SER A 108 7.75 -8.14 6.65
N LEU A 109 6.50 -8.47 6.37
CA LEU A 109 5.61 -9.06 7.36
C LEU A 109 6.07 -10.48 7.68
N GLU A 110 6.10 -10.80 8.96
CA GLU A 110 6.40 -12.14 9.43
C GLU A 110 5.15 -13.03 9.30
N LYS A 111 5.34 -14.33 9.45
CA LYS A 111 4.24 -15.30 9.35
C LYS A 111 3.11 -15.00 10.33
N GLU A 112 3.46 -14.62 11.54
CA GLU A 112 2.54 -14.29 12.62
C GLU A 112 1.67 -13.08 12.26
N ASP A 113 2.28 -12.03 11.69
CA ASP A 113 1.58 -10.81 11.23
C ASP A 113 0.55 -11.15 10.13
N LEU A 114 0.94 -12.02 9.19
CA LEU A 114 0.09 -12.46 8.08
C LEU A 114 -1.09 -13.31 8.58
N LEU A 115 -0.87 -14.17 9.57
CA LEU A 115 -1.94 -14.97 10.18
C LEU A 115 -2.92 -14.08 10.95
N GLU A 116 -2.43 -13.09 11.69
CA GLU A 116 -3.27 -12.11 12.38
C GLU A 116 -4.09 -11.30 11.37
N LEU A 117 -3.48 -10.91 10.25
CA LEU A 117 -4.17 -10.19 9.17
C LEU A 117 -5.31 -11.03 8.57
N LEU A 118 -5.09 -12.32 8.29
CA LEU A 118 -6.14 -13.23 7.80
C LEU A 118 -7.29 -13.33 8.80
N GLN A 119 -6.98 -13.58 10.06
CA GLN A 119 -7.99 -13.70 11.12
C GLN A 119 -8.82 -12.42 11.27
N ARG A 120 -8.13 -11.28 11.22
CA ARG A 120 -8.78 -9.97 11.28
C ARG A 120 -9.67 -9.74 10.05
N ALA A 121 -9.22 -10.05 8.85
CA ALA A 121 -10.01 -9.91 7.63
C ALA A 121 -11.30 -10.73 7.71
N ILE A 122 -11.23 -11.99 8.10
CA ILE A 122 -12.41 -12.87 8.22
C ILE A 122 -13.42 -12.33 9.24
N THR A 123 -12.95 -11.73 10.33
CA THR A 123 -13.81 -11.30 11.44
C THR A 123 -14.37 -9.88 11.28
N THR A 124 -13.68 -9.00 10.55
CA THR A 124 -14.03 -7.57 10.49
C THR A 124 -14.47 -7.08 9.12
N ASP A 125 -14.09 -7.78 8.04
CA ASP A 125 -14.52 -7.39 6.70
C ASP A 125 -16.05 -7.54 6.54
N VAL A 126 -16.66 -6.60 5.81
CA VAL A 126 -18.12 -6.52 5.69
C VAL A 126 -18.71 -7.72 4.98
N VAL A 127 -18.00 -8.26 3.98
CA VAL A 127 -18.45 -9.41 3.17
C VAL A 127 -18.05 -10.72 3.82
N LEU A 128 -16.77 -10.84 4.21
CA LEU A 128 -16.23 -12.09 4.73
C LEU A 128 -16.85 -12.51 6.07
N LYS A 129 -17.17 -11.56 6.96
CA LYS A 129 -17.79 -11.85 8.26
C LYS A 129 -19.19 -12.47 8.16
N GLU A 130 -19.88 -12.32 7.03
CA GLU A 130 -21.20 -12.92 6.78
C GLU A 130 -21.10 -14.39 6.32
N ARG A 131 -19.90 -14.84 5.94
CA ARG A 131 -19.61 -16.20 5.54
C ARG A 131 -19.05 -16.99 6.72
N LYS A 132 -19.40 -18.25 6.82
CA LYS A 132 -18.74 -19.17 7.76
C LYS A 132 -17.42 -19.64 7.13
N ILE A 133 -16.30 -19.07 7.59
CA ILE A 133 -14.96 -19.39 7.07
C ILE A 133 -14.14 -20.05 8.17
N GLU A 134 -13.64 -21.25 7.88
CA GLU A 134 -12.73 -22.01 8.75
C GLU A 134 -11.36 -22.10 8.09
N LEU A 135 -10.34 -21.48 8.72
CA LEU A 135 -8.95 -21.62 8.29
C LEU A 135 -8.36 -22.90 8.89
N LYS A 136 -8.43 -23.99 8.14
CA LYS A 136 -7.87 -25.27 8.57
C LYS A 136 -6.38 -25.37 8.29
N GLU A 137 -5.96 -24.88 7.14
CA GLU A 137 -4.57 -24.81 6.68
C GLU A 137 -4.30 -23.44 6.04
N THR A 138 -3.07 -22.94 6.23
CA THR A 138 -2.67 -21.61 5.74
C THR A 138 -1.35 -21.63 4.97
N GLY A 139 -0.72 -22.79 4.84
CA GLY A 139 0.60 -22.94 4.25
C GLY A 139 0.67 -22.50 2.81
N ALA A 140 -0.31 -22.89 1.99
CA ALA A 140 -0.38 -22.48 0.59
C ALA A 140 -0.61 -20.97 0.45
N MET A 141 -1.53 -20.38 1.23
CA MET A 141 -1.79 -18.94 1.20
C MET A 141 -0.53 -18.14 1.52
N LEU A 142 0.18 -18.51 2.58
CA LEU A 142 1.42 -17.85 3.00
C LEU A 142 2.52 -18.00 1.95
N ARG A 143 2.66 -19.18 1.36
CA ARG A 143 3.64 -19.45 0.30
C ARG A 143 3.37 -18.61 -0.94
N PHE A 144 2.13 -18.61 -1.44
CA PHE A 144 1.76 -17.90 -2.65
C PHE A 144 1.74 -16.38 -2.47
N SER A 145 1.45 -15.87 -1.27
CA SER A 145 1.53 -14.43 -0.98
C SER A 145 2.97 -13.90 -0.93
N GLY A 146 3.94 -14.76 -0.63
CA GLY A 146 5.35 -14.36 -0.53
C GLY A 146 5.63 -13.25 0.48
N GLY A 147 4.81 -13.13 1.53
CA GLY A 147 4.93 -12.07 2.53
C GLY A 147 4.23 -10.75 2.17
N ASP A 148 3.53 -10.71 1.05
CA ASP A 148 2.74 -9.55 0.60
C ASP A 148 1.30 -9.67 1.13
N ALA A 149 0.90 -8.72 2.01
CA ALA A 149 -0.43 -8.71 2.61
C ALA A 149 -1.56 -8.52 1.57
N ARG A 150 -1.32 -7.74 0.51
CA ARG A 150 -2.31 -7.53 -0.56
C ARG A 150 -2.56 -8.84 -1.31
N LYS A 151 -1.49 -9.52 -1.71
CA LYS A 151 -1.60 -10.84 -2.35
C LYS A 151 -2.30 -11.85 -1.45
N LEU A 152 -1.98 -11.84 -0.16
CA LEU A 152 -2.61 -12.74 0.81
C LEU A 152 -4.13 -12.52 0.90
N LEU A 153 -4.56 -11.27 0.99
CA LEU A 153 -5.99 -10.93 1.04
C LEU A 153 -6.71 -11.23 -0.28
N ASN A 154 -6.05 -10.95 -1.42
CA ASN A 154 -6.61 -11.31 -2.73
C ASN A 154 -6.79 -12.83 -2.88
N ILE A 155 -5.86 -13.64 -2.37
CA ILE A 155 -6.00 -15.10 -2.35
C ILE A 155 -7.19 -15.51 -1.47
N LEU A 156 -7.34 -14.91 -0.29
CA LEU A 156 -8.47 -15.19 0.59
C LEU A 156 -9.81 -14.89 -0.09
N GLU A 157 -9.92 -13.70 -0.68
CA GLU A 157 -11.11 -13.26 -1.40
C GLU A 157 -11.45 -14.22 -2.56
N LEU A 158 -10.46 -14.52 -3.41
CA LEU A 158 -10.62 -15.44 -4.54
C LEU A 158 -11.14 -16.81 -4.09
N VAL A 159 -10.55 -17.39 -3.05
CA VAL A 159 -10.94 -18.71 -2.54
C VAL A 159 -12.36 -18.66 -1.98
N VAL A 160 -12.71 -17.66 -1.18
CA VAL A 160 -14.04 -17.54 -0.58
C VAL A 160 -15.11 -17.29 -1.65
N GLU A 161 -14.85 -16.47 -2.65
CA GLU A 161 -15.79 -16.17 -3.74
C GLU A 161 -16.01 -17.36 -4.68
N SER A 162 -15.01 -18.22 -4.83
CA SER A 162 -15.13 -19.42 -5.68
C SER A 162 -15.97 -20.53 -5.05
N GLU A 163 -16.26 -20.44 -3.74
CA GLU A 163 -17.04 -21.44 -3.02
C GLU A 163 -18.50 -21.01 -2.88
N THR A 164 -19.40 -21.91 -3.25
CA THR A 164 -20.87 -21.71 -3.14
C THR A 164 -21.46 -22.25 -1.86
N GLU A 165 -20.70 -23.06 -1.11
CA GLU A 165 -21.14 -23.68 0.14
C GLU A 165 -21.31 -22.65 1.26
N GLU A 166 -22.22 -22.92 2.20
CA GLU A 166 -22.47 -22.05 3.35
C GLU A 166 -21.25 -21.92 4.25
N THR A 167 -20.47 -22.99 4.37
CA THR A 167 -19.24 -23.03 5.16
C THR A 167 -18.05 -23.30 4.25
N VAL A 168 -17.10 -22.36 4.23
CA VAL A 168 -15.85 -22.46 3.44
C VAL A 168 -14.74 -22.99 4.35
N ILE A 169 -14.27 -24.19 4.07
CA ILE A 169 -13.13 -24.79 4.79
C ILE A 169 -11.88 -24.60 3.95
N ILE A 170 -11.00 -23.68 4.37
CA ILE A 170 -9.78 -23.33 3.63
C ILE A 170 -8.69 -24.34 3.98
N THR A 171 -8.26 -25.11 2.97
CA THR A 171 -7.13 -26.05 3.01
C THR A 171 -6.09 -25.65 1.98
N ASP A 172 -4.87 -26.17 2.12
CA ASP A 172 -3.79 -25.92 1.16
C ASP A 172 -4.10 -26.46 -0.24
N ASP A 173 -4.82 -27.59 -0.31
CA ASP A 173 -5.27 -28.17 -1.57
C ASP A 173 -6.31 -27.28 -2.26
N LEU A 174 -7.33 -26.80 -1.53
CA LEU A 174 -8.33 -25.88 -2.07
C LEU A 174 -7.70 -24.61 -2.61
N VAL A 175 -6.82 -23.98 -1.85
CA VAL A 175 -6.11 -22.77 -2.29
C VAL A 175 -5.33 -23.01 -3.57
N THR A 176 -4.59 -24.12 -3.63
CA THR A 176 -3.77 -24.45 -4.82
C THR A 176 -4.65 -24.69 -6.04
N GLU A 177 -5.76 -25.41 -5.88
CA GLU A 177 -6.71 -25.67 -6.95
C GLU A 177 -7.33 -24.38 -7.50
N ARG A 178 -7.81 -23.49 -6.64
CA ARG A 178 -8.45 -22.23 -7.06
C ARG A 178 -7.48 -21.27 -7.74
N LEU A 179 -6.23 -21.20 -7.28
CA LEU A 179 -5.20 -20.41 -7.94
C LEU A 179 -4.84 -20.95 -9.33
N GLN A 180 -4.81 -22.28 -9.51
CA GLN A 180 -4.57 -22.87 -10.82
C GLN A 180 -5.71 -22.64 -11.81
N GLN A 181 -6.96 -22.63 -11.32
CA GLN A 181 -8.14 -22.37 -12.14
C GLN A 181 -8.29 -20.91 -12.56
N ASN A 182 -7.68 -19.97 -11.82
CA ASN A 182 -7.78 -18.52 -12.04
C ASN A 182 -6.41 -17.83 -12.19
N PRO A 183 -5.58 -18.24 -13.16
CA PRO A 183 -4.24 -17.68 -13.32
C PRO A 183 -4.24 -16.16 -13.59
N LEU A 184 -5.26 -15.65 -14.33
CA LEU A 184 -5.39 -14.22 -14.65
C LEU A 184 -5.79 -13.34 -13.45
N ALA A 185 -6.49 -13.88 -12.47
CA ALA A 185 -6.82 -13.16 -11.25
C ALA A 185 -5.59 -13.02 -10.34
N TYR A 186 -4.67 -13.98 -10.42
CA TYR A 186 -3.42 -13.97 -9.67
C TYR A 186 -2.36 -13.04 -10.29
N ASP A 187 -2.33 -12.93 -11.63
CA ASP A 187 -1.35 -12.13 -12.39
C ASP A 187 -1.68 -10.63 -12.45
N LYS A 188 -2.86 -10.20 -12.01
CA LYS A 188 -3.29 -8.79 -12.15
C LYS A 188 -2.44 -7.79 -11.37
N ASP A 189 -1.63 -8.22 -10.42
CA ASP A 189 -0.83 -7.33 -9.56
C ASP A 189 0.63 -7.76 -9.33
N GLY A 190 1.21 -8.63 -10.13
CA GLY A 190 2.62 -8.92 -9.89
C GLY A 190 3.22 -10.04 -10.68
N GLU A 191 4.09 -9.64 -11.50
CA GLU A 191 5.21 -10.36 -12.10
C GLU A 191 5.61 -11.63 -11.36
N MET A 192 5.22 -12.79 -11.88
CA MET A 192 6.02 -13.99 -11.76
C MET A 192 6.96 -14.02 -12.96
N HIS A 193 8.11 -13.37 -12.87
CA HIS A 193 9.23 -13.67 -13.72
C HIS A 193 10.06 -14.79 -13.07
N TYR A 194 10.13 -15.90 -13.79
CA TYR A 194 11.11 -16.97 -13.55
C TYR A 194 12.52 -16.48 -13.80
#